data_ba7913c2f6ef8374ee9a9079af0c1f70
#
_entry.id   ba7913c2f6ef8374ee9a9079af0c1f70
#
_cell.length_a   1.000
_cell.length_b   1.000
_cell.length_c   1.000
_cell.angle_alpha   90.00
_cell.angle_beta   90.00
_cell.angle_gamma   90.00
#
_symmetry.space_group_name_H-M   'P 1'
#
loop_
_entity.id
_entity.type
_entity.pdbx_description
1 polymer ?
#
loop_
_entity_poly.entity_id
_entity_poly.type
_entity_poly.pdbx_seq_one_letter_code
_entity_poly.pdbx_strand_id
1 'polypeptide(L)'
;MSHITGQADQHPGADVYSARCPSRVALDLIADKWAVLVAGCLVDGPKRHSWLRQRIGGISGKMLTRTLRELERAGLVERRIFPEVPPRVEYSLSPLGFSLREPVAALTDWARANGDLVDKARTRSGLAVERSRQVASRPSSLRP
;
A
#
# COMPACT_ATOMS: atom_id res chain seq x y z
N MET A 1 16.75 29.59 7.29
CA MET A 1 15.71 28.91 8.10
C MET A 1 14.44 28.84 7.28
N SER A 2 14.17 27.67 6.74
CA SER A 2 12.92 27.44 5.99
C SER A 2 11.80 27.29 7.00
N HIS A 3 10.96 28.31 7.15
CA HIS A 3 9.69 28.17 7.81
C HIS A 3 8.81 27.29 6.93
N ILE A 4 8.73 26.01 7.26
CA ILE A 4 7.60 25.22 6.84
C ILE A 4 6.42 25.75 7.65
N THR A 5 5.79 26.78 7.14
CA THR A 5 4.46 27.15 7.55
C THR A 5 3.58 26.01 7.07
N GLY A 6 3.39 25.01 7.95
CA GLY A 6 2.33 24.06 7.78
C GLY A 6 1.06 24.85 7.59
N GLN A 7 0.45 24.75 6.41
CA GLN A 7 -0.96 25.11 6.28
C GLN A 7 -1.70 24.21 7.25
N ALA A 8 -1.98 24.77 8.42
CA ALA A 8 -2.77 24.14 9.44
C ALA A 8 -4.14 23.83 8.84
N ASP A 9 -4.47 22.58 8.89
CA ASP A 9 -5.79 21.96 8.87
C ASP A 9 -6.93 22.86 8.43
N GLN A 10 -7.27 22.80 7.16
CA GLN A 10 -8.51 23.38 6.64
C GLN A 10 -9.76 22.59 7.09
N HIS A 11 -9.58 21.56 7.92
CA HIS A 11 -10.67 20.80 8.52
C HIS A 11 -10.52 20.82 10.03
N PRO A 12 -11.16 21.78 10.72
CA PRO A 12 -11.15 21.83 12.18
C PRO A 12 -11.78 20.54 12.73
N GLY A 13 -10.96 19.75 13.44
CA GLY A 13 -11.37 18.50 14.06
C GLY A 13 -10.81 17.22 13.43
N ALA A 14 -10.12 17.28 12.31
CA ALA A 14 -9.48 16.11 11.69
C ALA A 14 -8.03 15.99 12.14
N ASP A 15 -7.76 15.13 13.13
CA ASP A 15 -6.42 14.81 13.61
C ASP A 15 -6.06 13.37 13.23
N VAL A 16 -5.27 13.21 12.16
CA VAL A 16 -4.84 11.91 11.66
C VAL A 16 -3.96 11.13 12.65
N TYR A 17 -3.34 11.82 13.60
CA TYR A 17 -2.54 11.18 14.65
C TYR A 17 -3.40 10.61 15.79
N SER A 18 -4.66 11.00 15.89
CA SER A 18 -5.59 10.41 16.83
C SER A 18 -6.16 9.09 16.30
N ALA A 19 -6.00 8.01 17.06
CA ALA A 19 -6.50 6.69 16.68
C ALA A 19 -8.02 6.62 16.50
N ARG A 20 -8.76 7.55 17.08
CA ARG A 20 -10.24 7.63 17.01
C ARG A 20 -10.75 8.50 15.87
N CYS A 21 -9.87 9.22 15.19
CA CYS A 21 -10.26 10.12 14.11
C CYS A 21 -10.62 9.34 12.85
N PRO A 22 -11.72 9.66 12.14
CA PRO A 22 -12.04 9.07 10.85
C PRO A 22 -10.91 9.20 9.82
N SER A 23 -10.12 10.27 9.85
CA SER A 23 -8.94 10.46 9.01
C SER A 23 -7.89 9.36 9.24
N ARG A 24 -7.73 8.90 10.48
CA ARG A 24 -6.82 7.80 10.81
C ARG A 24 -7.32 6.47 10.24
N VAL A 25 -8.62 6.22 10.28
CA VAL A 25 -9.24 5.02 9.68
C VAL A 25 -9.00 5.00 8.17
N ALA A 26 -9.19 6.12 7.49
CA ALA A 26 -8.92 6.24 6.07
C ALA A 26 -7.44 6.02 5.75
N LEU A 27 -6.53 6.58 6.53
CA LEU A 27 -5.09 6.39 6.37
C LEU A 27 -4.68 4.93 6.58
N ASP A 28 -5.18 4.27 7.61
CA ASP A 28 -4.90 2.86 7.89
C ASP A 28 -5.30 1.96 6.71
N LEU A 29 -6.42 2.24 6.08
CA LEU A 29 -6.87 1.51 4.90
C LEU A 29 -5.93 1.70 3.71
N ILE A 30 -5.56 2.93 3.39
CA ILE A 30 -4.77 3.23 2.19
C ILE A 30 -3.27 3.05 2.39
N ALA A 31 -2.77 2.96 3.62
CA ALA A 31 -1.38 2.68 3.91
C ALA A 31 -0.99 1.21 3.66
N ASP A 32 -1.93 0.36 3.37
CA ASP A 32 -1.70 -1.02 2.95
C ASP A 32 -1.14 -1.05 1.52
N LYS A 33 -0.02 -1.73 1.33
CA LYS A 33 0.64 -1.90 0.03
C LYS A 33 -0.30 -2.41 -1.06
N TRP A 34 -1.11 -3.41 -0.74
CA TRP A 34 -2.01 -4.02 -1.70
C TRP A 34 -3.14 -3.07 -2.11
N ALA A 35 -3.66 -2.28 -1.16
CA ALA A 35 -4.67 -1.26 -1.45
C ALA A 35 -4.13 -0.20 -2.42
N VAL A 36 -2.91 0.28 -2.20
CA VAL A 36 -2.23 1.25 -3.10
C VAL A 36 -2.05 0.65 -4.49
N LEU A 37 -1.58 -0.59 -4.60
CA LEU A 37 -1.34 -1.24 -5.88
C LEU A 37 -2.64 -1.53 -6.64
N VAL A 38 -3.67 -1.97 -5.96
CA VAL A 38 -5.01 -2.18 -6.56
C VAL A 38 -5.59 -0.86 -7.05
N ALA A 39 -5.59 0.17 -6.22
CA ALA A 39 -6.09 1.49 -6.61
C ALA A 39 -5.35 2.03 -7.84
N GLY A 40 -4.03 1.90 -7.88
CA GLY A 40 -3.21 2.30 -9.03
C GLY A 40 -3.58 1.57 -10.31
N CYS A 41 -3.88 0.26 -10.23
CA CYS A 41 -4.31 -0.52 -11.38
C CYS A 41 -5.68 -0.10 -11.92
N LEU A 42 -6.57 0.39 -11.06
CA LEU A 42 -7.93 0.75 -11.43
C LEU A 42 -8.07 2.19 -11.96
N VAL A 43 -7.03 2.98 -11.89
CA VAL A 43 -7.05 4.37 -12.40
C VAL A 43 -7.39 4.41 -13.89
N ASP A 44 -6.90 3.47 -14.68
CA ASP A 44 -7.11 3.42 -16.12
C ASP A 44 -8.47 2.86 -16.54
N GLY A 45 -9.26 2.41 -15.61
CA GLY A 45 -10.58 1.86 -15.86
C GLY A 45 -10.85 0.53 -15.18
N PRO A 46 -12.03 -0.07 -15.42
CA PRO A 46 -12.42 -1.32 -14.80
C PRO A 46 -11.49 -2.48 -15.14
N LYS A 47 -11.28 -3.36 -14.16
CA LYS A 47 -10.45 -4.58 -14.29
C LYS A 47 -11.13 -5.77 -13.64
N ARG A 48 -10.87 -6.95 -14.19
CA ARG A 48 -11.28 -8.22 -13.61
C ARG A 48 -10.30 -8.67 -12.53
N HIS A 49 -10.77 -9.48 -11.60
CA HIS A 49 -9.96 -10.10 -10.56
C HIS A 49 -8.72 -10.81 -11.13
N SER A 50 -8.89 -11.62 -12.18
CA SER A 50 -7.79 -12.34 -12.81
C SER A 50 -6.72 -11.43 -13.41
N TRP A 51 -7.13 -10.32 -13.99
CA TRP A 51 -6.20 -9.33 -14.53
C TRP A 51 -5.38 -8.66 -13.41
N LEU A 52 -6.05 -8.27 -12.32
CA LEU A 52 -5.39 -7.68 -11.15
C LEU A 52 -4.39 -8.66 -10.52
N ARG A 53 -4.77 -9.92 -10.40
CA ARG A 53 -3.90 -10.96 -9.85
C ARG A 53 -2.65 -11.19 -10.69
N GLN A 54 -2.76 -11.16 -12.01
CA GLN A 54 -1.61 -11.28 -12.91
C GLN A 54 -0.73 -10.03 -12.90
N ARG A 55 -1.35 -8.85 -12.83
CA ARG A 55 -0.63 -7.56 -12.88
C ARG A 55 0.12 -7.26 -11.60
N ILE A 56 -0.45 -7.61 -10.46
CA ILE A 56 0.14 -7.34 -9.14
C ILE A 56 0.95 -8.57 -8.72
N GLY A 57 2.26 -8.50 -8.90
CA GLY A 57 3.16 -9.58 -8.54
C GLY A 57 3.11 -9.91 -7.05
N GLY A 58 3.06 -11.21 -6.72
CA GLY A 58 3.12 -11.70 -5.36
C GLY A 58 1.80 -11.67 -4.59
N ILE A 59 0.73 -11.11 -5.13
CA ILE A 59 -0.58 -11.14 -4.47
C ILE A 59 -1.27 -12.50 -4.66
N SER A 60 -1.75 -13.10 -3.57
CA SER A 60 -2.60 -14.29 -3.65
C SER A 60 -4.02 -13.91 -4.05
N GLY A 61 -4.76 -14.87 -4.62
CA GLY A 61 -6.17 -14.65 -4.94
C GLY A 61 -7.01 -14.31 -3.70
N LYS A 62 -6.70 -14.92 -2.57
CA LYS A 62 -7.35 -14.66 -1.28
C LYS A 62 -7.06 -13.23 -0.79
N MET A 63 -5.82 -12.79 -0.86
CA MET A 63 -5.44 -11.44 -0.44
C MET A 63 -6.06 -10.38 -1.36
N LEU A 64 -6.06 -10.61 -2.67
CA LEU A 64 -6.71 -9.71 -3.62
C LEU A 64 -8.21 -9.58 -3.34
N THR A 65 -8.90 -10.70 -3.13
CA THR A 65 -10.33 -10.70 -2.77
C THR A 65 -10.59 -9.91 -1.50
N ARG A 66 -9.75 -10.11 -0.48
CA ARG A 66 -9.86 -9.38 0.79
C ARG A 66 -9.66 -7.87 0.59
N THR A 67 -8.63 -7.49 -0.14
CA THR A 67 -8.32 -6.08 -0.42
C THR A 67 -9.46 -5.40 -1.18
N LEU A 68 -9.99 -6.05 -2.22
CA LEU A 68 -11.11 -5.52 -2.99
C LEU A 68 -12.37 -5.35 -2.14
N ARG A 69 -12.66 -6.30 -1.25
CA ARG A 69 -13.81 -6.20 -0.32
C ARG A 69 -13.65 -5.06 0.67
N GLU A 70 -12.46 -4.86 1.20
CA GLU A 70 -12.18 -3.75 2.12
C GLU A 70 -12.34 -2.40 1.41
N LEU A 71 -11.82 -2.27 0.20
CA LEU A 71 -11.97 -1.05 -0.61
C LEU A 71 -13.42 -0.80 -1.02
N GLU A 72 -14.18 -1.84 -1.34
CA GLU A 72 -15.60 -1.76 -1.66
C GLU A 72 -16.42 -1.30 -0.44
N ARG A 73 -16.17 -1.86 0.74
CA ARG A 73 -16.85 -1.44 1.99
C ARG A 73 -16.56 0.01 2.36
N ALA A 74 -15.38 0.49 2.02
CA ALA A 74 -14.98 1.88 2.27
C ALA A 74 -15.52 2.85 1.21
N GLY A 75 -16.25 2.36 0.20
CA GLY A 75 -16.79 3.19 -0.86
C GLY A 75 -15.79 3.67 -1.90
N LEU A 76 -14.59 3.06 -1.96
CA LEU A 76 -13.52 3.42 -2.89
C LEU A 76 -13.55 2.62 -4.18
N VAL A 77 -14.09 1.41 -4.13
CA VAL A 77 -14.20 0.49 -5.27
C VAL A 77 -15.65 0.06 -5.44
N GLU A 78 -16.07 -0.01 -6.67
CA GLU A 78 -17.37 -0.53 -7.09
C GLU A 78 -17.19 -1.87 -7.79
N ARG A 79 -18.05 -2.81 -7.48
CA ARG A 79 -18.10 -4.11 -8.12
C ARG A 79 -19.32 -4.18 -9.03
N ARG A 80 -19.10 -4.53 -10.29
CA ARG A 80 -20.17 -4.70 -11.26
C ARG A 80 -20.21 -6.15 -11.76
N ILE A 81 -21.38 -6.75 -11.67
CA ILE A 81 -21.63 -8.11 -12.16
C ILE A 81 -22.38 -8.02 -13.47
N PHE A 82 -21.84 -8.63 -14.52
CA PHE A 82 -22.51 -8.73 -15.82
C PHE A 82 -23.21 -10.08 -15.91
N PRO A 83 -24.50 -10.11 -16.28
CA PRO A 83 -25.28 -11.34 -16.37
C PRO A 83 -24.95 -12.11 -17.66
N GLU A 84 -23.74 -12.63 -17.71
CA GLU A 84 -23.22 -13.48 -18.79
C GLU A 84 -23.03 -14.91 -18.27
N VAL A 85 -22.76 -15.87 -19.17
CA VAL A 85 -22.42 -17.25 -18.81
C VAL A 85 -21.03 -17.57 -19.36
N PRO A 86 -20.00 -17.73 -18.51
CA PRO A 86 -19.99 -17.51 -17.06
C PRO A 86 -20.13 -16.04 -16.67
N PRO A 87 -20.60 -15.69 -15.45
CA PRO A 87 -20.77 -14.30 -15.03
C PRO A 87 -19.43 -13.57 -15.03
N ARG A 88 -19.43 -12.35 -15.56
CA ARG A 88 -18.27 -11.47 -15.56
C ARG A 88 -18.38 -10.47 -14.42
N VAL A 89 -17.34 -10.36 -13.63
CA VAL A 89 -17.23 -9.37 -12.54
C VAL A 89 -16.09 -8.41 -12.84
N GLU A 90 -16.38 -7.13 -12.79
CA GLU A 90 -15.41 -6.06 -12.94
C GLU A 90 -15.39 -5.17 -11.73
N TYR A 91 -14.19 -4.68 -11.40
CA TYR A 91 -13.94 -3.73 -10.32
C TYR A 91 -13.50 -2.40 -10.91
N SER A 92 -14.01 -1.32 -10.37
CA SER A 92 -13.65 0.04 -10.79
C SER A 92 -13.57 0.97 -9.59
N LEU A 93 -12.84 2.08 -9.73
CA LEU A 93 -12.84 3.12 -8.72
C LEU A 93 -14.17 3.86 -8.73
N SER A 94 -14.73 4.10 -7.54
CA SER A 94 -15.80 5.07 -7.35
C SER A 94 -15.27 6.50 -7.56
N PRO A 95 -16.12 7.53 -7.65
CA PRO A 95 -15.65 8.91 -7.63
C PRO A 95 -14.75 9.23 -6.45
N LEU A 96 -15.08 8.72 -5.26
CA LEU A 96 -14.23 8.86 -4.07
C LEU A 96 -12.90 8.12 -4.24
N GLY A 97 -12.93 6.89 -4.75
CA GLY A 97 -11.71 6.11 -5.03
C GLY A 97 -10.83 6.78 -6.08
N PHE A 98 -11.41 7.41 -7.08
CA PHE A 98 -10.67 8.13 -8.10
C PHE A 98 -9.92 9.36 -7.55
N SER A 99 -10.40 9.94 -6.44
CA SER A 99 -9.69 11.03 -5.74
C SER A 99 -8.33 10.59 -5.17
N LEU A 100 -8.08 9.27 -5.05
CA LEU A 100 -6.78 8.72 -4.63
C LEU A 100 -5.75 8.69 -5.75
N ARG A 101 -6.09 9.02 -6.97
CA ARG A 101 -5.18 8.95 -8.13
C ARG A 101 -3.87 9.69 -7.88
N GLU A 102 -3.93 10.93 -7.44
CA GLU A 102 -2.73 11.74 -7.20
C GLU A 102 -1.90 11.24 -6.01
N PRO A 103 -2.46 11.00 -4.83
CA PRO A 103 -1.70 10.43 -3.72
C PRO A 103 -1.05 9.09 -4.06
N VAL A 104 -1.75 8.20 -4.74
CA VAL A 104 -1.21 6.89 -5.15
C VAL A 104 -0.09 7.06 -6.16
N ALA A 105 -0.25 7.93 -7.14
CA ALA A 105 0.81 8.24 -8.11
C ALA A 105 2.05 8.81 -7.41
N ALA A 106 1.87 9.73 -6.47
CA ALA A 106 2.98 10.32 -5.71
C ALA A 106 3.75 9.25 -4.91
N LEU A 107 3.06 8.33 -4.24
CA LEU A 107 3.68 7.23 -3.50
C LEU A 107 4.43 6.26 -4.43
N THR A 108 3.83 5.86 -5.52
CA THR A 108 4.46 4.94 -6.47
C THR A 108 5.62 5.57 -7.20
N ASP A 109 5.56 6.84 -7.53
CA ASP A 109 6.66 7.58 -8.14
C ASP A 109 7.84 7.74 -7.18
N TRP A 110 7.56 8.04 -5.91
CA TRP A 110 8.60 8.05 -4.88
C TRP A 110 9.28 6.69 -4.74
N ALA A 111 8.50 5.62 -4.72
CA ALA A 111 9.02 4.25 -4.61
C ALA A 111 9.89 3.88 -5.82
N ARG A 112 9.48 4.26 -7.04
CA ARG A 112 10.29 4.04 -8.25
C ARG A 112 11.61 4.80 -8.20
N ALA A 113 11.59 6.04 -7.74
CA ALA A 113 12.78 6.89 -7.67
C ALA A 113 13.78 6.45 -6.59
N ASN A 114 13.30 5.89 -5.50
CA ASN A 114 14.11 5.63 -4.30
C ASN A 114 14.22 4.14 -3.92
N GLY A 115 13.55 3.26 -4.65
CA GLY A 115 13.47 1.84 -4.31
C GLY A 115 14.85 1.18 -4.18
N ASP A 116 15.77 1.45 -5.10
CA ASP A 116 17.11 0.90 -5.07
C ASP A 116 17.91 1.36 -3.84
N LEU A 117 17.78 2.61 -3.45
CA LEU A 117 18.44 3.16 -2.26
C LEU A 117 17.92 2.51 -0.98
N VAL A 118 16.61 2.32 -0.89
CA VAL A 118 15.96 1.65 0.24
C VAL A 118 16.38 0.18 0.32
N ASP A 119 16.36 -0.51 -0.82
CA ASP A 119 16.73 -1.91 -0.89
C ASP A 119 18.19 -2.15 -0.50
N LYS A 120 19.10 -1.34 -1.01
CA LYS A 120 20.53 -1.38 -0.64
C LYS A 120 20.76 -1.12 0.84
N ALA A 121 20.06 -0.16 1.43
CA ALA A 121 20.15 0.14 2.86
C ALA A 121 19.67 -1.03 3.72
N ARG A 122 18.56 -1.67 3.33
CA ARG A 122 18.01 -2.86 4.01
C ARG A 122 18.96 -4.05 3.90
N THR A 123 19.56 -4.28 2.75
CA THR A 123 20.53 -5.35 2.55
C THR A 123 21.76 -5.16 3.42
N ARG A 124 22.31 -3.95 3.49
CA ARG A 124 23.44 -3.62 4.38
C ARG A 124 23.11 -3.86 5.84
N SER A 125 21.93 -3.44 6.29
CA SER A 125 21.45 -3.66 7.66
C SER A 125 21.28 -5.15 7.97
N GLY A 126 20.75 -5.93 7.05
CA GLY A 126 20.60 -7.37 7.16
C GLY A 126 21.97 -8.07 7.33
N LEU A 127 22.97 -7.71 6.53
CA LEU A 127 24.33 -8.22 6.63
C LEU A 127 24.99 -7.81 7.95
N ALA A 128 24.78 -6.60 8.44
CA ALA A 128 25.31 -6.13 9.71
C ALA A 128 24.74 -6.93 10.90
N VAL A 129 23.44 -7.23 10.89
CA VAL A 129 22.78 -8.06 11.90
C VAL A 129 23.31 -9.48 11.86
N GLU A 130 23.50 -10.06 10.69
CA GLU A 130 24.05 -11.41 10.52
C GLU A 130 25.47 -11.52 11.10
N ARG A 131 26.35 -10.56 10.79
CA ARG A 131 27.70 -10.49 11.35
C ARG A 131 27.69 -10.41 12.87
N SER A 132 26.81 -9.61 13.45
CA SER A 132 26.67 -9.48 14.90
C SER A 132 26.23 -10.80 15.56
N ARG A 133 25.31 -11.53 14.92
CA ARG A 133 24.85 -12.84 15.38
C ARG A 133 25.96 -13.87 15.34
N GLN A 134 26.76 -13.89 14.27
CA GLN A 134 27.89 -14.81 14.15
C GLN A 134 28.98 -14.54 15.21
N VAL A 135 29.27 -13.28 15.54
CA VAL A 135 30.21 -12.93 16.60
C VAL A 135 29.69 -13.36 17.96
N ALA A 136 28.40 -13.17 18.24
CA ALA A 136 27.79 -13.57 19.50
C ALA A 136 27.71 -15.09 19.71
N SER A 137 27.72 -15.90 18.64
CA SER A 137 27.64 -17.36 18.66
C SER A 137 28.99 -18.07 18.72
N ARG A 138 30.11 -17.35 18.71
CA ARG A 138 31.44 -17.98 18.85
C ARG A 138 31.64 -18.52 20.28
N PRO A 139 31.99 -19.79 20.45
CA PRO A 139 32.26 -20.36 21.77
C PRO A 139 33.47 -19.68 22.39
N SER A 140 33.42 -19.51 23.73
CA SER A 140 34.43 -18.83 24.55
C SER A 140 35.83 -19.49 24.49
N SER A 141 35.95 -20.71 23.98
CA SER A 141 37.18 -21.46 23.85
C SER A 141 38.12 -20.98 22.73
N LEU A 142 37.71 -20.05 21.92
CA LEU A 142 38.50 -19.52 20.80
C LEU A 142 38.91 -18.05 20.97
N ARG A 143 38.90 -17.54 22.22
CA ARG A 143 39.49 -16.22 22.51
C ARG A 143 40.99 -16.41 22.79
N PRO A 144 41.88 -15.65 22.11
CA PRO A 144 43.31 -15.63 22.46
C PRO A 144 43.54 -14.99 23.84
#